data_cff73906b49cf31709956faf686cda27
#
_entry.id   cff73906b49cf31709956faf686cda27
#
_cell.length_a   1.000
_cell.length_b   1.000
_cell.length_c   1.000
_cell.angle_alpha   90.00
_cell.angle_beta   90.00
_cell.angle_gamma   90.00
#
_symmetry.space_group_name_H-M   'P 1'
#
loop_
_entity.id
_entity.type
_entity.pdbx_description
1 polymer ?
#
loop_
_entity_poly.entity_id
_entity_poly.type
_entity_poly.pdbx_seq_one_letter_code
_entity_poly.pdbx_strand_id
1 'polypeptide(L)'
;MDKETDIFSHPAAFFPWQPAAWLRVTGEDAFTFLQGQFTNDLRALQAVPAVYGLWLNHKGRVVADSFVVKGSSGEFWVGSYFVSASVIIERLMSFIIADDVVVENLTAQWRAATVFDLATEARLTEIPGVLSFPGRRTAAPHREYVFPAELESVVRVQLASLTELGAKDMERKRITAGIPAIPLDLSIGELPNEGRLETSALSYTKGCYLGQEVMARLKSMGQVRRRLLRVEGSGDIPIMPAALHQGERRIGELRTAVPTNTGFQGMALLSLLHLRPDDGLSLRPGEELAVKVIETP
;
A
#
# COMPACT_ATOMS: atom_id res chain seq x y z
N MET A 1 -7.65 -17.73 -31.71
CA MET A 1 -6.54 -16.75 -31.66
C MET A 1 -7.03 -15.65 -30.76
N ASP A 2 -7.01 -15.95 -29.45
CA ASP A 2 -7.56 -15.09 -28.42
C ASP A 2 -6.56 -13.99 -28.13
N LYS A 3 -7.00 -12.77 -28.29
CA LYS A 3 -6.28 -11.60 -27.81
C LYS A 3 -6.27 -11.70 -26.28
N GLU A 4 -5.21 -12.22 -25.68
CA GLU A 4 -4.83 -11.83 -24.35
C GLU A 4 -4.71 -10.32 -24.36
N THR A 5 -5.74 -9.68 -23.88
CA THR A 5 -5.79 -8.22 -23.73
C THR A 5 -4.69 -7.91 -22.74
N ASP A 6 -3.63 -7.30 -23.22
CA ASP A 6 -2.46 -6.87 -22.46
C ASP A 6 -2.92 -6.04 -21.26
N ILE A 7 -2.95 -6.68 -20.08
CA ILE A 7 -3.45 -6.11 -18.81
C ILE A 7 -2.61 -4.89 -18.39
N PHE A 8 -1.48 -4.69 -19.05
CA PHE A 8 -0.53 -3.60 -18.79
C PHE A 8 -0.74 -2.35 -19.66
N SER A 9 -1.57 -2.41 -20.69
CA SER A 9 -1.78 -1.30 -21.61
C SER A 9 -3.17 -0.68 -21.46
N HIS A 10 -3.37 0.16 -20.45
CA HIS A 10 -4.34 1.25 -20.54
C HIS A 10 -3.57 2.57 -20.60
N PRO A 11 -3.11 2.99 -21.82
CA PRO A 11 -2.30 4.19 -21.96
C PRO A 11 -3.03 5.48 -21.59
N ALA A 12 -4.34 5.43 -21.39
CA ALA A 12 -5.19 6.59 -21.11
C ALA A 12 -6.36 6.19 -20.20
N ALA A 13 -6.07 5.94 -18.93
CA ALA A 13 -7.07 5.50 -17.94
C ALA A 13 -6.91 6.22 -16.60
N PHE A 14 -7.99 6.27 -15.83
CA PHE A 14 -7.97 6.78 -14.46
C PHE A 14 -8.86 5.94 -13.53
N PHE A 15 -8.61 6.04 -12.24
CA PHE A 15 -9.42 5.43 -11.20
C PHE A 15 -9.77 6.47 -10.13
N PRO A 16 -11.05 6.85 -9.98
CA PRO A 16 -11.47 7.75 -8.90
C PRO A 16 -11.54 6.98 -7.57
N TRP A 17 -11.07 7.60 -6.51
CA TRP A 17 -11.09 7.00 -5.18
C TRP A 17 -11.14 8.05 -4.08
N GLN A 18 -11.44 7.61 -2.86
CA GLN A 18 -11.36 8.45 -1.66
C GLN A 18 -10.26 7.91 -0.75
N PRO A 19 -9.35 8.76 -0.24
CA PRO A 19 -8.38 8.35 0.77
C PRO A 19 -9.08 7.74 1.99
N ALA A 20 -8.54 6.63 2.52
CA ALA A 20 -8.98 6.09 3.81
C ALA A 20 -8.48 6.97 4.96
N ALA A 21 -7.37 7.67 4.73
CA ALA A 21 -6.86 8.73 5.60
C ALA A 21 -6.28 9.86 4.74
N TRP A 22 -6.59 11.11 5.11
CA TRP A 22 -5.96 12.31 4.60
C TRP A 22 -5.91 13.33 5.72
N LEU A 23 -4.73 13.44 6.34
CA LEU A 23 -4.50 14.24 7.55
C LEU A 23 -3.61 15.42 7.21
N ARG A 24 -3.92 16.60 7.73
CA ARG A 24 -3.03 17.75 7.72
C ARG A 24 -2.26 17.81 9.03
N VAL A 25 -0.94 17.91 8.95
CA VAL A 25 -0.04 18.01 10.11
C VAL A 25 0.70 19.35 10.02
N THR A 26 0.55 20.17 11.05
CA THR A 26 1.13 21.51 11.17
C THR A 26 1.82 21.70 12.52
N GLY A 27 2.50 22.81 12.73
CA GLY A 27 3.25 23.16 13.93
C GLY A 27 4.74 23.25 13.67
N GLU A 28 5.46 23.94 14.54
CA GLU A 28 6.90 24.17 14.39
C GLU A 28 7.70 22.85 14.44
N ASP A 29 7.23 21.88 15.24
CA ASP A 29 7.86 20.58 15.41
C ASP A 29 7.39 19.52 14.40
N ALA A 30 6.44 19.82 13.52
CA ALA A 30 5.78 18.82 12.65
C ALA A 30 6.78 17.98 11.85
N PHE A 31 7.80 18.58 11.22
CA PHE A 31 8.80 17.83 10.47
C PHE A 31 9.62 16.90 11.37
N THR A 32 10.14 17.42 12.48
CA THR A 32 11.00 16.65 13.40
C THR A 32 10.23 15.50 14.03
N PHE A 33 9.00 15.76 14.44
CA PHE A 33 8.10 14.75 14.97
C PHE A 33 7.82 13.65 13.95
N LEU A 34 7.34 14.00 12.74
CA LEU A 34 7.06 13.02 11.69
C LEU A 34 8.31 12.23 11.33
N GLN A 35 9.47 12.90 11.20
CA GLN A 35 10.75 12.26 10.91
C GLN A 35 11.13 11.24 11.99
N GLY A 36 10.87 11.50 13.27
CA GLY A 36 11.12 10.60 14.39
C GLY A 36 10.14 9.43 14.50
N GLN A 37 8.98 9.51 13.87
CA GLN A 37 7.92 8.51 13.95
C GLN A 37 7.80 7.63 12.70
N PHE A 38 8.14 8.16 11.53
CA PHE A 38 7.98 7.52 10.23
C PHE A 38 9.22 6.71 9.86
N THR A 39 9.05 5.55 9.24
CA THR A 39 10.15 4.63 8.95
C THR A 39 11.05 5.07 7.81
N ASN A 40 10.55 5.86 6.87
CA ASN A 40 11.35 6.33 5.74
C ASN A 40 11.82 7.77 5.95
N ASP A 41 12.78 8.23 5.13
CA ASP A 41 13.44 9.51 5.31
C ASP A 41 12.67 10.65 4.67
N LEU A 42 12.03 11.48 5.49
CA LEU A 42 11.26 12.64 5.03
C LEU A 42 12.11 13.81 4.50
N ARG A 43 13.44 13.79 4.70
CA ARG A 43 14.34 14.75 4.07
C ARG A 43 14.28 14.68 2.55
N ALA A 44 13.92 13.52 2.00
CA ALA A 44 13.69 13.35 0.56
C ALA A 44 12.61 14.27 -0.01
N LEU A 45 11.66 14.78 0.82
CA LEU A 45 10.63 15.75 0.41
C LEU A 45 11.16 17.09 -0.08
N GLN A 46 12.46 17.32 0.02
CA GLN A 46 13.12 18.47 -0.64
C GLN A 46 13.27 18.26 -2.16
N ALA A 47 13.27 17.02 -2.62
CA ALA A 47 13.51 16.66 -4.03
C ALA A 47 12.37 15.85 -4.66
N VAL A 48 11.52 15.20 -3.85
CA VAL A 48 10.39 14.39 -4.33
C VAL A 48 9.08 14.87 -3.70
N PRO A 49 7.94 14.75 -4.40
CA PRO A 49 6.65 15.26 -3.92
C PRO A 49 6.08 14.48 -2.75
N ALA A 50 6.42 13.20 -2.62
CA ALA A 50 5.94 12.35 -1.53
C ALA A 50 6.96 11.28 -1.15
N VAL A 51 6.88 10.82 0.10
CA VAL A 51 7.65 9.69 0.65
C VAL A 51 6.67 8.66 1.19
N TYR A 52 6.76 7.42 0.71
CA TYR A 52 6.01 6.30 1.25
C TYR A 52 6.78 5.63 2.39
N GLY A 53 6.07 5.20 3.43
CA GLY A 53 6.65 4.48 4.56
C GLY A 53 5.59 3.98 5.53
N LEU A 54 6.05 3.57 6.71
CA LEU A 54 5.23 2.91 7.73
C LEU A 54 5.24 3.66 9.05
N TRP A 55 4.18 3.44 9.82
CA TRP A 55 4.09 3.72 11.23
C TRP A 55 4.23 2.39 11.96
N LEU A 56 5.26 2.24 12.78
CA LEU A 56 5.51 1.04 13.55
C LEU A 56 5.18 1.27 15.02
N ASN A 57 5.02 0.17 15.76
CA ASN A 57 5.06 0.18 17.21
C ASN A 57 6.50 -0.08 17.72
N HIS A 58 6.69 -0.02 19.04
CA HIS A 58 8.00 -0.25 19.69
C HIS A 58 8.60 -1.65 19.43
N LYS A 59 7.78 -2.62 19.01
CA LYS A 59 8.23 -3.98 18.62
C LYS A 59 8.55 -4.10 17.13
N GLY A 60 8.64 -2.96 16.40
CA GLY A 60 8.91 -2.94 14.96
C GLY A 60 7.78 -3.52 14.10
N ARG A 61 6.56 -3.60 14.63
CA ARG A 61 5.42 -4.16 13.91
C ARG A 61 4.59 -3.06 13.26
N VAL A 62 4.05 -3.36 12.09
CA VAL A 62 3.22 -2.45 11.29
C VAL A 62 1.97 -2.05 12.07
N VAL A 63 1.70 -0.75 12.11
CA VAL A 63 0.44 -0.16 12.55
C VAL A 63 -0.33 0.39 11.36
N ALA A 64 0.36 1.12 10.48
CA ALA A 64 -0.22 1.68 9.26
C ALA A 64 0.88 1.93 8.22
N ASP A 65 0.46 2.17 6.97
CA ASP A 65 1.27 2.78 5.93
C ASP A 65 0.74 4.16 5.55
N SER A 66 1.62 4.97 4.99
CA SER A 66 1.22 6.29 4.49
C SER A 66 2.15 6.80 3.39
N PHE A 67 1.61 7.70 2.58
CA PHE A 67 2.39 8.71 1.89
C PHE A 67 2.45 9.96 2.77
N VAL A 68 3.63 10.52 2.93
CA VAL A 68 3.82 11.86 3.49
C VAL A 68 4.14 12.79 2.33
N VAL A 69 3.35 13.85 2.19
CA VAL A 69 3.47 14.87 1.13
C VAL A 69 3.73 16.21 1.79
N LYS A 70 4.65 17.01 1.24
CA LYS A 70 4.89 18.39 1.71
C LYS A 70 3.95 19.33 0.98
N GLY A 71 3.19 20.10 1.72
CA GLY A 71 2.33 21.15 1.17
C GLY A 71 3.09 22.43 0.85
N SER A 72 2.42 23.34 0.17
CA SER A 72 3.00 24.61 -0.31
C SER A 72 3.25 25.64 0.80
N SER A 73 2.50 25.56 1.90
CA SER A 73 2.59 26.49 3.04
C SER A 73 3.43 25.93 4.20
N GLY A 74 4.15 24.83 3.96
CA GLY A 74 5.02 24.20 4.96
C GLY A 74 4.36 23.10 5.79
N GLU A 75 3.07 22.88 5.62
CA GLU A 75 2.32 21.78 6.23
C GLU A 75 2.72 20.43 5.61
N PHE A 76 2.41 19.36 6.32
CA PHE A 76 2.56 17.98 5.84
C PHE A 76 1.19 17.33 5.71
N TRP A 77 1.03 16.54 4.66
CA TRP A 77 -0.14 15.71 4.43
C TRP A 77 0.24 14.26 4.64
N VAL A 78 -0.56 13.54 5.42
CA VAL A 78 -0.38 12.11 5.71
C VAL A 78 -1.57 11.37 5.14
N GLY A 79 -1.35 10.63 4.04
CA GLY A 79 -2.41 9.91 3.32
C GLY A 79 -2.21 8.41 3.32
N SER A 80 -3.31 7.65 3.36
CA SER A 80 -3.29 6.20 3.18
C SER A 80 -4.40 5.74 2.24
N TYR A 81 -4.10 4.67 1.49
CA TYR A 81 -5.09 4.04 0.59
C TYR A 81 -6.16 3.25 1.36
N PHE A 82 -5.76 2.55 2.44
CA PHE A 82 -6.61 1.54 3.06
C PHE A 82 -6.70 1.67 4.58
N VAL A 83 -5.68 2.22 5.24
CA VAL A 83 -5.71 2.39 6.70
C VAL A 83 -6.52 3.63 7.07
N SER A 84 -7.49 3.46 7.96
CA SER A 84 -8.37 4.54 8.37
C SER A 84 -7.63 5.67 9.10
N ALA A 85 -8.15 6.89 8.96
CA ALA A 85 -7.63 8.07 9.64
C ALA A 85 -7.55 7.89 11.16
N SER A 86 -8.51 7.21 11.77
CA SER A 86 -8.55 6.97 13.22
C SER A 86 -7.33 6.21 13.72
N VAL A 87 -6.91 5.15 13.00
CA VAL A 87 -5.72 4.34 13.36
C VAL A 87 -4.44 5.18 13.31
N ILE A 88 -4.29 6.02 12.26
CA ILE A 88 -3.10 6.86 12.10
C ILE A 88 -3.09 7.98 13.15
N ILE A 89 -4.23 8.63 13.39
CA ILE A 89 -4.38 9.68 14.40
C ILE A 89 -4.05 9.13 15.78
N GLU A 90 -4.65 8.02 16.19
CA GLU A 90 -4.39 7.38 17.49
C GLU A 90 -2.89 7.09 17.64
N ARG A 91 -2.26 6.57 16.59
CA ARG A 91 -0.83 6.28 16.58
C ARG A 91 0.03 7.55 16.71
N LEU A 92 -0.31 8.66 16.04
CA LEU A 92 0.42 9.92 16.13
C LEU A 92 0.19 10.59 17.50
N MET A 93 -1.06 10.74 17.91
CA MET A 93 -1.43 11.40 19.16
C MET A 93 -0.81 10.75 20.39
N SER A 94 -0.58 9.43 20.37
CA SER A 94 0.05 8.72 21.50
C SER A 94 1.53 9.13 21.73
N PHE A 95 2.15 9.89 20.82
CA PHE A 95 3.54 10.35 20.92
C PHE A 95 3.68 11.87 20.90
N ILE A 96 2.61 12.64 20.72
CA ILE A 96 2.61 14.09 20.86
C ILE A 96 2.43 14.40 22.36
N ILE A 97 3.53 14.79 23.03
CA ILE A 97 3.51 15.08 24.48
C ILE A 97 3.73 16.59 24.73
N ALA A 98 4.81 17.13 24.19
CA ALA A 98 5.20 18.53 24.38
C ALA A 98 5.55 19.22 23.04
N ASP A 99 5.45 18.48 21.93
CA ASP A 99 5.73 18.97 20.60
C ASP A 99 4.63 19.94 20.13
N ASP A 100 5.01 21.02 19.46
CA ASP A 100 4.07 21.87 18.73
C ASP A 100 3.66 21.21 17.44
N VAL A 101 2.70 20.30 17.54
CA VAL A 101 2.17 19.50 16.42
C VAL A 101 0.65 19.43 16.50
N VAL A 102 -0.02 19.83 15.43
CA VAL A 102 -1.47 19.73 15.27
C VAL A 102 -1.78 18.76 14.14
N VAL A 103 -2.66 17.79 14.39
CA VAL A 103 -3.14 16.80 13.42
C VAL A 103 -4.62 17.02 13.17
N GLU A 104 -5.00 17.34 11.94
CA GLU A 104 -6.39 17.55 11.53
C GLU A 104 -6.83 16.45 10.57
N ASN A 105 -8.00 15.90 10.80
CA ASN A 105 -8.60 14.91 9.91
C ASN A 105 -9.44 15.60 8.83
N LEU A 106 -8.95 15.60 7.60
CA LEU A 106 -9.61 16.19 6.45
C LEU A 106 -10.11 15.14 5.44
N THR A 107 -10.08 13.87 5.79
CA THR A 107 -10.39 12.71 4.91
C THR A 107 -11.73 12.85 4.19
N ALA A 108 -12.78 13.28 4.88
CA ALA A 108 -14.13 13.41 4.29
C ALA A 108 -14.22 14.52 3.23
N GLN A 109 -13.35 15.53 3.33
CA GLN A 109 -13.34 16.74 2.50
C GLN A 109 -12.47 16.58 1.25
N TRP A 110 -11.78 15.44 1.09
CA TRP A 110 -10.84 15.22 0.00
C TRP A 110 -11.24 14.04 -0.88
N ARG A 111 -10.86 14.14 -2.15
CA ARG A 111 -11.05 13.12 -3.18
C ARG A 111 -9.72 12.86 -3.86
N ALA A 112 -9.66 11.77 -4.63
CA ALA A 112 -8.46 11.44 -5.35
C ALA A 112 -8.75 10.72 -6.67
N ALA A 113 -7.76 10.76 -7.56
CA ALA A 113 -7.73 9.99 -8.78
C ALA A 113 -6.33 9.42 -9.02
N THR A 114 -6.25 8.14 -9.31
CA THR A 114 -5.05 7.51 -9.88
C THR A 114 -5.12 7.68 -11.40
N VAL A 115 -4.08 8.23 -12.03
CA VAL A 115 -4.05 8.49 -13.47
C VAL A 115 -2.86 7.80 -14.12
N PHE A 116 -3.12 7.09 -15.22
CA PHE A 116 -2.15 6.29 -15.97
C PHE A 116 -1.67 6.99 -17.25
N ASP A 117 -2.19 8.19 -17.53
CA ASP A 117 -1.80 8.98 -18.69
C ASP A 117 -0.92 10.16 -18.31
N LEU A 118 0.34 10.12 -18.77
CA LEU A 118 1.31 11.19 -18.51
C LEU A 118 0.95 12.51 -19.22
N ALA A 119 0.21 12.47 -20.34
CA ALA A 119 -0.19 13.68 -21.05
C ALA A 119 -1.24 14.51 -20.28
N THR A 120 -2.05 13.85 -19.44
CA THR A 120 -3.02 14.52 -18.56
C THR A 120 -2.35 15.13 -17.31
N GLU A 121 -1.13 14.73 -16.98
CA GLU A 121 -0.40 15.18 -15.79
C GLU A 121 -0.28 16.71 -15.74
N ALA A 122 0.15 17.34 -16.82
CA ALA A 122 0.36 18.79 -16.86
C ALA A 122 -0.93 19.56 -16.53
N ARG A 123 -2.08 19.13 -17.08
CA ARG A 123 -3.36 19.80 -16.90
C ARG A 123 -3.89 19.74 -15.48
N LEU A 124 -3.69 18.59 -14.80
CA LEU A 124 -4.17 18.41 -13.43
C LEU A 124 -3.28 19.13 -12.40
N THR A 125 -1.99 19.18 -12.63
CA THR A 125 -1.05 19.87 -11.73
C THR A 125 -1.18 21.38 -11.78
N GLU A 126 -1.75 21.95 -12.84
CA GLU A 126 -2.02 23.40 -12.96
C GLU A 126 -3.26 23.83 -12.14
N ILE A 127 -4.09 22.91 -11.66
CA ILE A 127 -5.26 23.26 -10.85
C ILE A 127 -4.80 23.58 -9.42
N PRO A 128 -5.02 24.80 -8.92
CA PRO A 128 -4.64 25.16 -7.56
C PRO A 128 -5.31 24.28 -6.52
N GLY A 129 -4.56 23.78 -5.55
CA GLY A 129 -5.05 22.90 -4.49
C GLY A 129 -5.00 21.41 -4.83
N VAL A 130 -4.62 21.03 -6.06
CA VAL A 130 -4.36 19.63 -6.40
C VAL A 130 -2.94 19.27 -6.02
N LEU A 131 -2.80 18.21 -5.21
CA LEU A 131 -1.52 17.60 -4.86
C LEU A 131 -1.27 16.37 -5.74
N SER A 132 -0.05 16.20 -6.24
CA SER A 132 0.28 15.10 -7.14
C SER A 132 1.59 14.43 -6.76
N PHE A 133 1.60 13.10 -6.77
CA PHE A 133 2.78 12.29 -6.45
C PHE A 133 2.75 10.93 -7.16
N PRO A 134 3.90 10.26 -7.35
CA PRO A 134 3.94 8.90 -7.87
C PRO A 134 3.15 7.95 -6.99
N GLY A 135 2.25 7.18 -7.58
CA GLY A 135 1.42 6.21 -6.87
C GLY A 135 2.14 4.88 -6.60
N ARG A 136 1.49 4.03 -5.80
CA ARG A 136 1.98 2.71 -5.42
C ARG A 136 0.85 1.66 -5.50
N ARG A 137 0.09 1.66 -6.61
CA ARG A 137 -1.03 0.72 -6.81
C ARG A 137 -0.76 -0.35 -7.84
N THR A 138 0.20 -0.12 -8.73
CA THR A 138 0.51 -1.04 -9.82
C THR A 138 1.99 -0.96 -10.19
N ALA A 139 2.48 -1.92 -11.00
CA ALA A 139 3.82 -1.88 -11.54
C ALA A 139 3.98 -0.84 -12.67
N ALA A 140 2.89 -0.50 -13.37
CA ALA A 140 2.92 0.52 -14.42
C ALA A 140 3.07 1.93 -13.81
N PRO A 141 3.80 2.85 -14.46
CA PRO A 141 3.89 4.24 -14.04
C PRO A 141 2.51 4.88 -13.94
N HIS A 142 2.24 5.53 -12.82
CA HIS A 142 1.00 6.25 -12.57
C HIS A 142 1.22 7.30 -11.50
N ARG A 143 0.29 8.27 -11.43
CA ARG A 143 0.31 9.30 -10.39
C ARG A 143 -1.00 9.33 -9.64
N GLU A 144 -0.90 9.67 -8.38
CA GLU A 144 -2.03 10.05 -7.55
C GLU A 144 -2.24 11.55 -7.62
N TYR A 145 -3.48 11.95 -7.75
CA TYR A 145 -3.96 13.32 -7.63
C TYR A 145 -4.93 13.36 -6.48
N VAL A 146 -4.62 14.15 -5.46
CA VAL A 146 -5.45 14.29 -4.26
C VAL A 146 -5.86 15.75 -4.14
N PHE A 147 -7.14 16.01 -3.98
CA PHE A 147 -7.71 17.36 -4.10
C PHE A 147 -8.93 17.52 -3.19
N PRO A 148 -9.25 18.79 -2.79
CA PRO A 148 -10.50 19.12 -2.10
C PRO A 148 -11.72 18.69 -2.89
N ALA A 149 -12.75 18.20 -2.20
CA ALA A 149 -13.97 17.65 -2.84
C ALA A 149 -14.69 18.68 -3.74
N GLU A 150 -14.59 19.98 -3.46
CA GLU A 150 -15.13 21.04 -4.30
C GLU A 150 -14.50 21.11 -5.70
N LEU A 151 -13.30 20.56 -5.88
CA LEU A 151 -12.62 20.51 -7.19
C LEU A 151 -12.99 19.25 -8.01
N GLU A 152 -13.82 18.36 -7.47
CA GLU A 152 -14.13 17.09 -8.15
C GLU A 152 -14.69 17.28 -9.55
N SER A 153 -15.61 18.23 -9.75
CA SER A 153 -16.20 18.52 -11.06
C SER A 153 -15.13 19.03 -12.05
N VAL A 154 -14.24 19.90 -11.62
CA VAL A 154 -13.16 20.46 -12.45
C VAL A 154 -12.19 19.35 -12.86
N VAL A 155 -11.76 18.51 -11.91
CA VAL A 155 -10.88 17.37 -12.16
C VAL A 155 -11.53 16.37 -13.11
N ARG A 156 -12.81 16.02 -12.92
CA ARG A 156 -13.53 15.10 -13.80
C ARG A 156 -13.60 15.59 -15.24
N VAL A 157 -13.73 16.88 -15.48
CA VAL A 157 -13.68 17.44 -16.85
C VAL A 157 -12.32 17.16 -17.50
N GLN A 158 -11.23 17.28 -16.78
CA GLN A 158 -9.89 16.98 -17.31
C GLN A 158 -9.68 15.49 -17.59
N LEU A 159 -10.39 14.63 -16.87
CA LEU A 159 -10.31 13.16 -16.99
C LEU A 159 -11.32 12.57 -17.99
N ALA A 160 -12.22 13.38 -18.56
CA ALA A 160 -13.35 12.92 -19.36
C ALA A 160 -12.97 12.13 -20.64
N SER A 161 -11.74 12.32 -21.15
CA SER A 161 -11.23 11.57 -22.31
C SER A 161 -10.59 10.24 -21.96
N LEU A 162 -10.39 9.95 -20.66
CA LEU A 162 -9.75 8.74 -20.18
C LEU A 162 -10.78 7.66 -19.85
N THR A 163 -10.37 6.40 -19.92
CA THR A 163 -11.20 5.27 -19.49
C THR A 163 -11.23 5.19 -17.94
N GLU A 164 -12.41 5.23 -17.35
CA GLU A 164 -12.58 5.03 -15.91
C GLU A 164 -12.44 3.54 -15.55
N LEU A 165 -11.52 3.23 -14.64
CA LEU A 165 -11.30 1.89 -14.11
C LEU A 165 -12.14 1.66 -12.87
N GLY A 166 -12.59 0.41 -12.69
CA GLY A 166 -13.29 -0.01 -11.48
C GLY A 166 -12.34 -0.47 -10.36
N ALA A 167 -12.87 -0.61 -9.14
CA ALA A 167 -12.10 -1.10 -7.99
C ALA A 167 -11.52 -2.51 -8.22
N LYS A 168 -12.25 -3.38 -8.94
CA LYS A 168 -11.77 -4.74 -9.29
C LYS A 168 -10.57 -4.71 -10.23
N ASP A 169 -10.52 -3.75 -11.16
CA ASP A 169 -9.40 -3.60 -12.08
C ASP A 169 -8.16 -3.13 -11.34
N MET A 170 -8.32 -2.19 -10.42
CA MET A 170 -7.23 -1.71 -9.58
C MET A 170 -6.71 -2.78 -8.63
N GLU A 171 -7.58 -3.56 -8.04
CA GLU A 171 -7.20 -4.67 -7.17
C GLU A 171 -6.44 -5.76 -7.94
N ARG A 172 -6.88 -6.10 -9.16
CA ARG A 172 -6.16 -7.01 -10.06
C ARG A 172 -4.76 -6.48 -10.38
N LYS A 173 -4.64 -5.20 -10.76
CA LYS A 173 -3.33 -4.57 -11.04
C LYS A 173 -2.40 -4.62 -9.82
N ARG A 174 -2.92 -4.36 -8.62
CA ARG A 174 -2.18 -4.40 -7.36
C ARG A 174 -1.66 -5.80 -7.04
N ILE A 175 -2.54 -6.80 -7.07
CA ILE A 175 -2.19 -8.21 -6.80
C ILE A 175 -1.19 -8.71 -7.84
N THR A 176 -1.41 -8.42 -9.12
CA THR A 176 -0.47 -8.80 -10.20
C THR A 176 0.91 -8.17 -9.98
N ALA A 177 0.98 -6.96 -9.45
CA ALA A 177 2.23 -6.29 -9.11
C ALA A 177 2.88 -6.77 -7.79
N GLY A 178 2.21 -7.61 -7.01
CA GLY A 178 2.69 -8.07 -5.71
C GLY A 178 2.77 -6.96 -4.66
N ILE A 179 1.97 -5.91 -4.80
CA ILE A 179 1.98 -4.77 -3.87
C ILE A 179 1.03 -5.05 -2.70
N PRO A 180 1.53 -5.14 -1.46
CA PRO A 180 0.68 -5.41 -0.30
C PRO A 180 -0.25 -4.23 0.02
N ALA A 181 -1.49 -4.54 0.39
CA ALA A 181 -2.42 -3.62 1.01
C ALA A 181 -2.41 -3.81 2.54
N ILE A 182 -2.26 -2.72 3.29
CA ILE A 182 -2.34 -2.72 4.75
C ILE A 182 -3.70 -2.13 5.15
N PRO A 183 -4.52 -2.81 5.95
CA PRO A 183 -4.24 -4.05 6.70
C PRO A 183 -4.67 -5.35 6.00
N LEU A 184 -5.07 -5.34 4.73
CA LEU A 184 -5.73 -6.48 4.08
C LEU A 184 -4.78 -7.66 3.87
N ASP A 185 -3.62 -7.43 3.26
CA ASP A 185 -2.61 -8.48 2.98
C ASP A 185 -1.59 -8.60 4.10
N LEU A 186 -1.14 -7.46 4.62
CA LEU A 186 -0.24 -7.38 5.77
C LEU A 186 -1.00 -6.74 6.92
N SER A 187 -1.39 -7.57 7.89
CA SER A 187 -2.22 -7.13 9.01
C SER A 187 -1.45 -6.26 10.00
N ILE A 188 -2.18 -5.44 10.75
CA ILE A 188 -1.62 -4.71 11.88
C ILE A 188 -0.98 -5.70 12.86
N GLY A 189 0.25 -5.43 13.26
CA GLY A 189 1.01 -6.31 14.15
C GLY A 189 1.94 -7.30 13.44
N GLU A 190 1.96 -7.35 12.12
CA GLU A 190 2.93 -8.13 11.32
C GLU A 190 4.20 -7.31 11.05
N LEU A 191 5.26 -7.96 10.55
CA LEU A 191 6.54 -7.32 10.28
C LEU A 191 6.58 -6.74 8.86
N PRO A 192 7.19 -5.57 8.62
CA PRO A 192 7.38 -5.02 7.27
C PRO A 192 8.01 -5.99 6.27
N ASN A 193 8.98 -6.77 6.74
CA ASN A 193 9.69 -7.76 5.93
C ASN A 193 8.81 -8.92 5.47
N GLU A 194 7.73 -9.22 6.18
CA GLU A 194 6.75 -10.23 5.75
C GLU A 194 5.99 -9.77 4.49
N GLY A 195 5.81 -8.44 4.31
CA GLY A 195 5.21 -7.82 3.13
C GLY A 195 6.21 -7.29 2.10
N ARG A 196 7.51 -7.64 2.18
CA ARG A 196 8.59 -7.14 1.30
C ARG A 196 8.70 -5.60 1.27
N LEU A 197 8.39 -4.95 2.40
CA LEU A 197 8.39 -3.49 2.51
C LEU A 197 9.75 -2.91 2.96
N GLU A 198 10.72 -3.76 3.28
CA GLU A 198 12.04 -3.37 3.79
C GLU A 198 12.87 -2.50 2.83
N THR A 199 12.64 -2.61 1.53
CA THR A 199 13.37 -1.84 0.51
C THR A 199 12.65 -0.57 0.10
N SER A 200 11.31 -0.57 0.15
CA SER A 200 10.50 0.53 -0.39
C SER A 200 9.95 1.49 0.68
N ALA A 201 9.82 1.00 1.93
CA ALA A 201 9.15 1.73 2.99
C ALA A 201 10.03 2.04 4.21
N LEU A 202 11.29 1.56 4.25
CA LEU A 202 12.19 1.74 5.39
C LEU A 202 13.49 2.40 4.97
N SER A 203 13.94 3.38 5.74
CA SER A 203 15.31 3.90 5.66
C SER A 203 16.15 3.30 6.78
N TYR A 204 17.31 2.79 6.43
CA TYR A 204 18.30 2.27 7.39
C TYR A 204 19.44 3.27 7.65
N THR A 205 19.42 4.42 6.99
CA THR A 205 20.47 5.45 7.05
C THR A 205 20.00 6.78 7.63
N LYS A 206 18.69 6.95 7.83
CA LYS A 206 18.14 8.12 8.54
C LYS A 206 18.42 8.02 10.05
N GLY A 207 18.18 9.11 10.78
CA GLY A 207 18.19 9.13 12.25
C GLY A 207 17.14 8.20 12.88
N CYS A 208 17.06 8.20 14.20
CA CYS A 208 16.19 7.31 14.96
C CYS A 208 14.70 7.47 14.57
N TYR A 209 14.00 6.34 14.56
CA TYR A 209 12.55 6.27 14.48
C TYR A 209 12.02 5.10 15.32
N LEU A 210 10.73 5.14 15.67
CA LEU A 210 10.15 4.11 16.52
C LEU A 210 10.19 2.73 15.83
N GLY A 211 10.72 1.71 16.53
CA GLY A 211 10.88 0.34 16.01
C GLY A 211 12.12 0.10 15.18
N GLN A 212 13.00 1.09 14.98
CA GLN A 212 14.21 0.98 14.17
C GLN A 212 15.16 -0.12 14.65
N GLU A 213 15.34 -0.32 15.95
CA GLU A 213 16.23 -1.33 16.48
C GLU A 213 15.86 -2.74 16.00
N VAL A 214 14.57 -3.07 16.01
CA VAL A 214 14.06 -4.34 15.50
C VAL A 214 14.32 -4.48 13.99
N MET A 215 14.08 -3.40 13.23
CA MET A 215 14.34 -3.39 11.78
C MET A 215 15.83 -3.55 11.45
N ALA A 216 16.71 -2.87 12.16
CA ALA A 216 18.15 -3.02 11.99
C ALA A 216 18.63 -4.44 12.32
N ARG A 217 18.11 -5.04 13.39
CA ARG A 217 18.42 -6.42 13.78
C ARG A 217 17.91 -7.43 12.72
N LEU A 218 16.70 -7.24 12.20
CA LEU A 218 16.17 -8.10 11.13
C LEU A 218 17.02 -7.99 9.86
N LYS A 219 17.48 -6.79 9.50
CA LYS A 219 18.35 -6.57 8.35
C LYS A 219 19.70 -7.30 8.48
N SER A 220 20.31 -7.28 9.67
CA SER A 220 21.67 -7.81 9.88
C SER A 220 21.72 -9.32 10.13
N MET A 221 20.73 -9.89 10.81
CA MET A 221 20.76 -11.28 11.30
C MET A 221 19.44 -12.03 11.14
N GLY A 222 18.38 -11.35 10.65
CA GLY A 222 17.03 -11.88 10.66
C GLY A 222 16.71 -12.76 9.45
N GLN A 223 16.17 -13.94 9.72
CA GLN A 223 15.45 -14.71 8.72
C GLN A 223 13.96 -14.43 8.83
N VAL A 224 13.36 -14.02 7.74
CA VAL A 224 11.90 -13.87 7.64
C VAL A 224 11.28 -15.27 7.63
N ARG A 225 10.42 -15.54 8.60
CA ARG A 225 9.78 -16.87 8.73
C ARG A 225 8.52 -17.01 7.89
N ARG A 226 7.86 -15.93 7.56
CA ARG A 226 6.67 -15.86 6.72
C ARG A 226 6.87 -14.77 5.68
N ARG A 227 6.27 -14.95 4.52
CA ARG A 227 6.31 -13.94 3.46
C ARG A 227 4.99 -13.90 2.71
N LEU A 228 4.59 -12.70 2.37
CA LEU A 228 3.47 -12.47 1.48
C LEU A 228 3.92 -12.81 0.05
N LEU A 229 3.25 -13.78 -0.56
CA LEU A 229 3.57 -14.30 -1.88
C LEU A 229 2.33 -14.26 -2.75
N ARG A 230 2.55 -14.05 -4.06
CA ARG A 230 1.47 -14.17 -5.05
C ARG A 230 1.16 -15.63 -5.33
N VAL A 231 -0.13 -15.91 -5.43
CA VAL A 231 -0.63 -17.24 -5.72
C VAL A 231 -1.68 -17.22 -6.83
N GLU A 232 -1.80 -18.33 -7.53
CA GLU A 232 -2.90 -18.61 -8.46
C GLU A 232 -3.66 -19.82 -7.98
N GLY A 233 -4.98 -19.76 -8.04
CA GLY A 233 -5.86 -20.86 -7.68
C GLY A 233 -6.88 -21.19 -8.76
N SER A 234 -7.31 -22.45 -8.83
CA SER A 234 -8.41 -22.91 -9.67
C SER A 234 -9.74 -22.83 -8.91
N GLY A 235 -10.85 -22.69 -9.66
CA GLY A 235 -12.20 -22.62 -9.10
C GLY A 235 -12.55 -21.26 -8.50
N ASP A 236 -13.56 -21.24 -7.64
CA ASP A 236 -14.09 -20.03 -7.04
C ASP A 236 -13.18 -19.47 -5.94
N ILE A 237 -13.24 -18.15 -5.74
CA ILE A 237 -12.54 -17.48 -4.66
C ILE A 237 -13.15 -17.93 -3.32
N PRO A 238 -12.35 -18.48 -2.39
CA PRO A 238 -12.84 -18.88 -1.08
C PRO A 238 -13.22 -17.68 -0.21
N ILE A 239 -13.95 -17.92 0.87
CA ILE A 239 -14.19 -16.89 1.90
C ILE A 239 -12.84 -16.55 2.55
N MET A 240 -12.46 -15.28 2.54
CA MET A 240 -11.18 -14.83 3.05
C MET A 240 -11.26 -14.22 4.46
N PRO A 241 -10.20 -14.39 5.27
CA PRO A 241 -8.96 -15.11 4.96
C PRO A 241 -9.17 -16.62 4.92
N ALA A 242 -8.55 -17.33 3.94
CA ALA A 242 -8.68 -18.76 3.78
C ALA A 242 -7.37 -19.49 4.12
N ALA A 243 -7.44 -20.53 4.96
CA ALA A 243 -6.27 -21.32 5.30
C ALA A 243 -5.70 -22.04 4.07
N LEU A 244 -4.37 -22.13 3.99
CA LEU A 244 -3.65 -22.85 2.94
C LEU A 244 -2.79 -23.96 3.55
N HIS A 245 -2.85 -25.14 2.94
CA HIS A 245 -2.23 -26.38 3.44
C HIS A 245 -1.31 -27.02 2.38
N GLN A 246 -0.26 -27.70 2.85
CA GLN A 246 0.47 -28.72 2.08
C GLN A 246 0.32 -30.07 2.81
N GLY A 247 -0.42 -31.00 2.21
CA GLY A 247 -0.89 -32.18 2.89
C GLY A 247 -1.74 -31.82 4.12
N GLU A 248 -1.40 -32.36 5.27
CA GLU A 248 -2.10 -32.10 6.53
C GLU A 248 -1.65 -30.80 7.23
N ARG A 249 -0.54 -30.18 6.78
CA ARG A 249 0.05 -29.05 7.47
C ARG A 249 -0.49 -27.72 6.95
N ARG A 250 -0.99 -26.85 7.85
CA ARG A 250 -1.27 -25.47 7.54
C ARG A 250 0.04 -24.72 7.28
N ILE A 251 0.18 -24.13 6.09
CA ILE A 251 1.36 -23.38 5.64
C ILE A 251 1.16 -21.86 5.78
N GLY A 252 -0.09 -21.42 5.73
CA GLY A 252 -0.40 -19.98 5.83
C GLY A 252 -1.86 -19.73 5.52
N GLU A 253 -2.12 -18.55 4.93
CA GLU A 253 -3.48 -18.18 4.55
C GLU A 253 -3.50 -17.23 3.34
N LEU A 254 -4.50 -17.39 2.50
CA LEU A 254 -4.86 -16.45 1.44
C LEU A 254 -5.53 -15.23 2.08
N ARG A 255 -5.04 -14.06 1.77
CA ARG A 255 -5.46 -12.77 2.35
C ARG A 255 -6.41 -12.00 1.44
N THR A 256 -6.03 -11.82 0.18
CA THR A 256 -6.85 -11.17 -0.85
C THR A 256 -6.79 -11.96 -2.14
N ALA A 257 -7.85 -11.89 -2.95
CA ALA A 257 -7.89 -12.53 -4.26
C ALA A 257 -8.82 -11.79 -5.23
N VAL A 258 -8.54 -11.91 -6.52
CA VAL A 258 -9.38 -11.43 -7.61
C VAL A 258 -9.63 -12.55 -8.61
N PRO A 259 -10.81 -12.59 -9.25
CA PRO A 259 -11.10 -13.63 -10.24
C PRO A 259 -10.25 -13.45 -11.50
N THR A 260 -9.90 -14.60 -12.11
CA THR A 260 -9.30 -14.72 -13.44
C THR A 260 -10.23 -15.54 -14.34
N ASN A 261 -9.84 -15.76 -15.59
CA ASN A 261 -10.63 -16.59 -16.52
C ASN A 261 -10.66 -18.09 -16.11
N THR A 262 -9.68 -18.56 -15.35
CA THR A 262 -9.50 -19.97 -14.99
C THR A 262 -9.59 -20.24 -13.48
N GLY A 263 -9.88 -19.20 -12.67
CA GLY A 263 -9.91 -19.29 -11.22
C GLY A 263 -9.66 -17.93 -10.57
N PHE A 264 -8.57 -17.80 -9.80
CA PHE A 264 -8.23 -16.56 -9.11
C PHE A 264 -6.72 -16.32 -9.01
N GLN A 265 -6.33 -15.06 -8.88
CA GLN A 265 -5.02 -14.64 -8.39
C GLN A 265 -5.18 -14.01 -6.99
N GLY A 266 -4.18 -14.19 -6.13
CA GLY A 266 -4.26 -13.64 -4.78
C GLY A 266 -2.91 -13.39 -4.14
N MET A 267 -2.97 -12.82 -2.94
CA MET A 267 -1.85 -12.61 -2.03
C MET A 267 -2.02 -13.52 -0.81
N ALA A 268 -1.00 -14.33 -0.52
CA ALA A 268 -1.03 -15.28 0.58
C ALA A 268 0.18 -15.09 1.51
N LEU A 269 -0.06 -15.04 2.81
CA LEU A 269 1.01 -15.00 3.81
C LEU A 269 1.41 -16.44 4.17
N LEU A 270 2.59 -16.87 3.71
CA LEU A 270 3.05 -18.25 3.80
C LEU A 270 4.29 -18.41 4.67
N SER A 271 4.38 -19.54 5.36
CA SER A 271 5.53 -19.94 6.19
C SER A 271 6.68 -20.42 5.32
N LEU A 272 7.78 -19.69 5.27
CA LEU A 272 8.98 -20.07 4.48
C LEU A 272 9.71 -21.31 5.04
N LEU A 273 9.54 -21.60 6.33
CA LEU A 273 10.17 -22.77 6.98
C LEU A 273 9.61 -24.11 6.48
N HIS A 274 8.39 -24.13 6.01
CA HIS A 274 7.65 -25.36 5.70
C HIS A 274 7.12 -25.39 4.28
N LEU A 275 7.19 -24.26 3.57
CA LEU A 275 6.76 -24.16 2.19
C LEU A 275 7.72 -24.94 1.28
N ARG A 276 7.18 -25.80 0.45
CA ARG A 276 7.84 -26.39 -0.72
C ARG A 276 7.19 -25.73 -1.94
N PRO A 277 7.88 -24.76 -2.59
CA PRO A 277 7.27 -23.91 -3.62
C PRO A 277 6.71 -24.67 -4.82
N ASP A 278 7.36 -25.77 -5.18
CA ASP A 278 6.98 -26.59 -6.35
C ASP A 278 5.78 -27.51 -6.06
N ASP A 279 5.49 -27.74 -4.78
CA ASP A 279 4.30 -28.48 -4.36
C ASP A 279 3.13 -27.52 -4.27
N GLY A 280 2.01 -27.86 -4.87
CA GLY A 280 0.78 -27.06 -4.76
C GLY A 280 0.27 -26.97 -3.32
N LEU A 281 -0.70 -26.09 -3.13
CA LEU A 281 -1.40 -25.85 -1.87
C LEU A 281 -2.88 -26.25 -2.03
N SER A 282 -3.50 -26.68 -0.94
CA SER A 282 -4.93 -26.96 -0.86
C SER A 282 -5.64 -26.02 0.10
N LEU A 283 -6.96 -25.84 -0.07
CA LEU A 283 -7.79 -25.04 0.82
C LEU A 283 -8.15 -25.76 2.11
N ARG A 284 -8.08 -27.11 2.11
CA ARG A 284 -8.31 -27.95 3.28
C ARG A 284 -7.23 -29.02 3.39
N PRO A 285 -6.98 -29.55 4.61
CA PRO A 285 -6.01 -30.62 4.82
C PRO A 285 -6.30 -31.84 3.93
N GLY A 286 -5.26 -32.37 3.28
CA GLY A 286 -5.36 -33.61 2.47
C GLY A 286 -6.20 -33.53 1.20
N GLU A 287 -6.80 -32.38 0.87
CA GLU A 287 -7.56 -32.19 -0.37
C GLU A 287 -6.65 -31.99 -1.60
N GLU A 288 -7.28 -32.00 -2.77
CA GLU A 288 -6.61 -31.72 -4.06
C GLU A 288 -5.95 -30.37 -4.08
N LEU A 289 -4.79 -30.31 -4.73
CA LEU A 289 -3.98 -29.10 -4.85
C LEU A 289 -4.66 -28.12 -5.82
N ALA A 290 -5.21 -27.04 -5.28
CA ALA A 290 -5.97 -26.04 -6.04
C ALA A 290 -5.24 -24.71 -6.16
N VAL A 291 -4.12 -24.49 -5.43
CA VAL A 291 -3.40 -23.20 -5.38
C VAL A 291 -1.91 -23.42 -5.62
N LYS A 292 -1.30 -22.54 -6.40
CA LYS A 292 0.14 -22.53 -6.70
C LYS A 292 0.77 -21.18 -6.33
N VAL A 293 1.99 -21.23 -5.82
CA VAL A 293 2.84 -20.03 -5.67
C VAL A 293 3.41 -19.67 -7.04
N ILE A 294 3.30 -18.41 -7.44
CA ILE A 294 3.72 -17.93 -8.78
C ILE A 294 4.94 -17.02 -8.74
N GLU A 295 5.60 -16.93 -7.60
CA GLU A 295 6.83 -16.16 -7.45
C GLU A 295 7.80 -16.87 -6.49
N THR A 296 9.09 -16.53 -6.61
CA THR A 296 10.13 -17.06 -5.70
C THR A 296 9.95 -16.49 -4.30
N PRO A 297 9.95 -17.33 -3.26
CA PRO A 297 9.82 -16.94 -1.86
C PRO A 297 10.88 -15.98 -1.33
#